data_d33344d3d997d6c36c0a1a351860ea79
#
_entry.id   d33344d3d997d6c36c0a1a351860ea79
#
_cell.length_a   1.000
_cell.length_b   1.000
_cell.length_c   1.000
_cell.angle_alpha   90.00
_cell.angle_beta   90.00
_cell.angle_gamma   90.00
#
_symmetry.space_group_name_H-M   'P 1'
#
loop_
_entity.id
_entity.type
_entity.pdbx_description
1 polymer ?
#
loop_
_entity_poly.entity_id
_entity_poly.type
_entity_poly.pdbx_seq_one_letter_code
_entity_poly.pdbx_strand_id
1 'polypeptide(L)'
;EEWIGKAFPEFKVKDIEGQEWSKADVTGRPMVLNFWYTGCGPCIREMSELNKWIEVYPDVTYLATTFDSAVQIKKIVESRPFLFTQIADDLFFFETFHVSGMPVTILVDKKGIIRHIEQGTGTAKLRYMQDKLQKLVSE
;
A
#
# COMPACT_ATOMS: atom_id res chain seq x y z
N GLU A 1 13.55 -4.20 -10.68
CA GLU A 1 13.66 -4.54 -9.27
C GLU A 1 13.78 -6.02 -9.07
N GLU A 2 14.59 -6.40 -8.11
CA GLU A 2 14.80 -7.82 -7.84
C GLU A 2 13.56 -8.53 -7.31
N TRP A 3 12.60 -7.79 -6.76
CA TRP A 3 11.34 -8.34 -6.23
C TRP A 3 10.29 -8.61 -7.30
N ILE A 4 10.39 -7.95 -8.45
CA ILE A 4 9.40 -8.12 -9.52
C ILE A 4 9.39 -9.57 -10.00
N GLY A 5 8.19 -10.17 -10.05
CA GLY A 5 8.00 -11.55 -10.45
C GLY A 5 8.17 -12.56 -9.33
N LYS A 6 8.51 -12.11 -8.12
CA LYS A 6 8.68 -13.00 -6.96
C LYS A 6 7.43 -12.99 -6.09
N ALA A 7 7.27 -14.05 -5.30
CA ALA A 7 6.18 -14.14 -4.35
C ALA A 7 6.35 -13.08 -3.25
N PHE A 8 5.23 -12.46 -2.88
CA PHE A 8 5.21 -11.57 -1.72
C PHE A 8 5.60 -12.41 -0.49
N PRO A 9 6.45 -11.88 0.40
CA PRO A 9 6.94 -12.66 1.54
C PRO A 9 5.84 -12.96 2.55
N GLU A 10 6.03 -14.01 3.34
CA GLU A 10 5.14 -14.28 4.47
C GLU A 10 5.23 -13.14 5.46
N PHE A 11 4.10 -12.78 6.03
CA PHE A 11 4.06 -11.71 7.02
C PHE A 11 2.89 -11.92 7.99
N LYS A 12 2.99 -11.24 9.12
CA LYS A 12 1.90 -11.17 10.09
C LYS A 12 1.97 -9.80 10.75
N VAL A 13 0.97 -8.97 10.53
CA VAL A 13 0.92 -7.60 11.05
C VAL A 13 -0.48 -7.34 11.60
N LYS A 14 -0.60 -6.31 12.46
CA LYS A 14 -1.89 -5.82 12.93
C LYS A 14 -2.14 -4.43 12.37
N ASP A 15 -3.39 -4.17 11.98
CA ASP A 15 -3.77 -2.81 11.62
C ASP A 15 -4.09 -1.99 12.88
N ILE A 16 -4.36 -0.70 12.70
CA ILE A 16 -4.62 0.19 13.84
C ILE A 16 -5.96 -0.08 14.54
N GLU A 17 -6.80 -0.92 13.95
CA GLU A 17 -8.05 -1.38 14.58
C GLU A 17 -7.87 -2.70 15.30
N GLY A 18 -6.65 -3.25 15.31
CA GLY A 18 -6.33 -4.49 16.00
C GLY A 18 -6.55 -5.76 15.21
N GLN A 19 -7.00 -5.66 13.95
CA GLN A 19 -7.19 -6.82 13.10
C GLN A 19 -5.85 -7.32 12.57
N GLU A 20 -5.63 -8.64 12.63
CA GLU A 20 -4.42 -9.26 12.09
C GLU A 20 -4.55 -9.50 10.60
N TRP A 21 -3.43 -9.34 9.91
CA TRP A 21 -3.31 -9.61 8.48
C TRP A 21 -2.10 -10.48 8.23
N SER A 22 -2.25 -11.47 7.36
CA SER A 22 -1.18 -12.35 6.94
C SER A 22 -1.20 -12.49 5.42
N LYS A 23 -0.19 -13.16 4.86
CA LYS A 23 -0.15 -13.42 3.43
C LYS A 23 -1.39 -14.19 2.96
N ALA A 24 -1.88 -15.14 3.77
CA ALA A 24 -3.07 -15.91 3.42
C ALA A 24 -4.30 -15.01 3.26
N ASP A 25 -4.40 -13.95 4.06
CA ASP A 25 -5.54 -13.03 4.00
C ASP A 25 -5.56 -12.19 2.72
N VAL A 26 -4.40 -11.94 2.13
CA VAL A 26 -4.29 -11.04 0.99
C VAL A 26 -4.08 -11.78 -0.34
N THR A 27 -3.89 -13.09 -0.32
CA THR A 27 -3.77 -13.89 -1.55
C THR A 27 -5.16 -14.28 -2.03
N GLY A 28 -5.36 -14.29 -3.35
CA GLY A 28 -6.65 -14.60 -3.96
C GLY A 28 -7.30 -13.38 -4.60
N ARG A 29 -6.81 -12.20 -4.31
CA ARG A 29 -7.20 -10.96 -4.95
C ARG A 29 -5.98 -10.06 -5.06
N PRO A 30 -5.97 -9.11 -5.98
CA PRO A 30 -4.85 -8.16 -6.06
C PRO A 30 -4.71 -7.37 -4.76
N MET A 31 -3.49 -6.91 -4.49
CA MET A 31 -3.21 -6.09 -3.32
C MET A 31 -2.38 -4.87 -3.72
N VAL A 32 -2.70 -3.75 -3.08
CA VAL A 32 -1.89 -2.52 -3.15
C VAL A 32 -1.32 -2.30 -1.76
N LEU A 33 0.01 -2.20 -1.67
CA LEU A 33 0.70 -1.86 -0.42
C LEU A 33 1.40 -0.53 -0.63
N ASN A 34 1.00 0.48 0.14
CA ASN A 34 1.55 1.84 0.06
C ASN A 34 2.39 2.13 1.30
N PHE A 35 3.60 2.65 1.09
CA PHE A 35 4.52 3.05 2.15
C PHE A 35 4.48 4.55 2.29
N TRP A 36 4.27 5.04 3.51
CA TRP A 36 4.18 6.48 3.77
C TRP A 36 4.66 6.82 5.17
N TYR A 37 4.76 8.12 5.48
CA TYR A 37 4.98 8.55 6.86
C TYR A 37 4.29 9.90 7.07
N THR A 38 4.07 10.25 8.32
CA THR A 38 3.21 11.39 8.66
C THR A 38 3.81 12.74 8.30
N GLY A 39 5.14 12.81 8.14
CA GLY A 39 5.82 14.03 7.68
C GLY A 39 6.00 14.10 6.17
N CYS A 40 5.42 13.16 5.42
CA CYS A 40 5.67 13.03 3.99
C CYS A 40 4.63 13.81 3.18
N GLY A 41 4.99 15.01 2.74
CA GLY A 41 4.09 15.84 1.92
C GLY A 41 3.58 15.14 0.66
N PRO A 42 4.46 14.58 -0.18
CA PRO A 42 4.02 13.86 -1.38
C PRO A 42 3.09 12.69 -1.08
N CYS A 43 3.32 11.95 0.02
CA CYS A 43 2.45 10.85 0.43
C CYS A 43 1.05 11.35 0.75
N ILE A 44 0.97 12.47 1.48
CA ILE A 44 -0.31 13.03 1.89
C ILE A 44 -1.07 13.57 0.68
N ARG A 45 -0.36 14.19 -0.27
CA ARG A 45 -0.99 14.75 -1.46
C ARG A 45 -1.63 13.68 -2.36
N GLU A 46 -1.13 12.45 -2.35
CA GLU A 46 -1.71 11.41 -3.23
C GLU A 46 -2.88 10.66 -2.60
N MET A 47 -3.16 10.85 -1.32
CA MET A 47 -4.18 10.07 -0.61
C MET A 47 -5.56 10.16 -1.25
N SER A 48 -5.98 11.34 -1.66
CA SER A 48 -7.32 11.50 -2.24
C SER A 48 -7.47 10.72 -3.56
N GLU A 49 -6.41 10.64 -4.36
CA GLU A 49 -6.44 9.84 -5.58
C GLU A 49 -6.42 8.34 -5.27
N LEU A 50 -5.59 7.92 -4.32
CA LEU A 50 -5.55 6.51 -3.91
C LEU A 50 -6.90 6.06 -3.34
N ASN A 51 -7.58 6.92 -2.61
CA ASN A 51 -8.92 6.60 -2.08
C ASN A 51 -9.90 6.28 -3.21
N LYS A 52 -9.78 6.93 -4.36
CA LYS A 52 -10.66 6.67 -5.51
C LYS A 52 -10.48 5.28 -6.09
N TRP A 53 -9.28 4.71 -5.95
CA TRP A 53 -9.03 3.34 -6.43
C TRP A 53 -9.95 2.35 -5.72
N ILE A 54 -10.22 2.57 -4.44
CA ILE A 54 -11.11 1.70 -3.65
C ILE A 54 -12.50 1.66 -4.26
N GLU A 55 -12.99 2.80 -4.74
CA GLU A 55 -14.32 2.88 -5.36
C GLU A 55 -14.36 2.19 -6.71
N VAL A 56 -13.29 2.33 -7.50
CA VAL A 56 -13.22 1.75 -8.85
C VAL A 56 -12.93 0.26 -8.79
N TYR A 57 -12.07 -0.18 -7.86
CA TYR A 57 -11.64 -1.56 -7.73
C TYR A 57 -11.86 -2.05 -6.30
N PRO A 58 -13.13 -2.30 -5.89
CA PRO A 58 -13.43 -2.66 -4.49
C PRO A 58 -12.96 -4.05 -4.07
N ASP A 59 -12.65 -4.92 -5.03
CA ASP A 59 -12.21 -6.29 -4.72
C ASP A 59 -10.71 -6.42 -4.56
N VAL A 60 -10.00 -5.31 -4.44
CA VAL A 60 -8.56 -5.27 -4.18
C VAL A 60 -8.34 -5.04 -2.69
N THR A 61 -7.29 -5.62 -2.12
CA THR A 61 -6.88 -5.34 -0.74
C THR A 61 -5.97 -4.11 -0.75
N TYR A 62 -6.28 -3.13 0.10
CA TYR A 62 -5.52 -1.88 0.18
C TYR A 62 -4.91 -1.72 1.56
N LEU A 63 -3.59 -1.86 1.66
CA LEU A 63 -2.85 -1.68 2.91
C LEU A 63 -1.92 -0.48 2.77
N ALA A 64 -1.84 0.32 3.83
CA ALA A 64 -0.86 1.40 3.93
C ALA A 64 -0.03 1.15 5.18
N THR A 65 1.29 1.22 5.04
CA THR A 65 2.19 0.95 6.14
C THR A 65 3.09 2.14 6.42
N THR A 66 3.36 2.36 7.70
CA THR A 66 4.25 3.42 8.15
C THR A 66 4.99 2.96 9.42
N PHE A 67 6.18 3.53 9.63
CA PHE A 67 6.90 3.32 10.88
C PHE A 67 6.37 4.21 12.01
N ASP A 68 5.48 5.13 11.70
CA ASP A 68 4.88 6.02 12.71
C ASP A 68 3.83 5.29 13.54
N SER A 69 3.46 5.89 14.67
CA SER A 69 2.50 5.30 15.60
C SER A 69 1.06 5.47 15.14
N ALA A 70 0.16 4.67 15.71
CA ALA A 70 -1.28 4.81 15.45
C ALA A 70 -1.78 6.20 15.82
N VAL A 71 -1.26 6.79 16.89
CA VAL A 71 -1.64 8.15 17.31
C VAL A 71 -1.26 9.17 16.24
N GLN A 72 -0.06 9.05 15.69
CA GLN A 72 0.40 9.95 14.63
C GLN A 72 -0.42 9.78 13.36
N ILE A 73 -0.74 8.54 12.98
CA ILE A 73 -1.61 8.26 11.83
C ILE A 73 -2.95 8.94 12.00
N LYS A 74 -3.59 8.76 13.17
CA LYS A 74 -4.93 9.29 13.42
C LYS A 74 -4.98 10.81 13.32
N LYS A 75 -3.92 11.49 13.75
CA LYS A 75 -3.84 12.95 13.61
C LYS A 75 -3.87 13.40 12.17
N ILE A 76 -3.18 12.67 11.29
CA ILE A 76 -3.17 13.01 9.86
C ILE A 76 -4.51 12.70 9.20
N VAL A 77 -5.04 11.49 9.43
CA VAL A 77 -6.25 11.05 8.71
C VAL A 77 -7.52 11.75 9.17
N GLU A 78 -7.51 12.41 10.32
CA GLU A 78 -8.63 13.26 10.74
C GLU A 78 -8.88 14.40 9.76
N SER A 79 -7.81 15.03 9.24
CA SER A 79 -7.93 16.16 8.31
C SER A 79 -7.67 15.77 6.87
N ARG A 80 -6.97 14.68 6.64
CA ARG A 80 -6.63 14.17 5.30
C ARG A 80 -6.96 12.68 5.26
N PRO A 81 -8.22 12.31 5.00
CA PRO A 81 -8.63 10.90 5.03
C PRO A 81 -7.79 10.04 4.11
N PHE A 82 -7.34 8.90 4.65
CA PHE A 82 -6.65 7.89 3.89
C PHE A 82 -7.33 6.55 4.21
N LEU A 83 -8.12 6.06 3.25
CA LEU A 83 -9.06 4.97 3.49
C LEU A 83 -8.45 3.57 3.37
N PHE A 84 -7.17 3.48 3.06
CA PHE A 84 -6.45 2.20 3.10
C PHE A 84 -6.41 1.71 4.55
N THR A 85 -6.38 0.39 4.73
CA THR A 85 -6.15 -0.21 6.05
C THR A 85 -4.76 0.17 6.53
N GLN A 86 -4.67 0.77 7.73
CA GLN A 86 -3.44 1.38 8.22
C GLN A 86 -2.68 0.44 9.14
N ILE A 87 -1.38 0.27 8.86
CA ILE A 87 -0.47 -0.52 9.69
C ILE A 87 0.56 0.44 10.28
N ALA A 88 0.60 0.50 11.62
CA ALA A 88 1.48 1.39 12.38
C ALA A 88 2.71 0.66 12.88
N ASP A 89 3.73 1.43 13.27
CA ASP A 89 4.93 0.91 13.92
C ASP A 89 5.60 -0.21 13.12
N ASP A 90 5.53 -0.14 11.79
CA ASP A 90 6.02 -1.21 10.94
C ASP A 90 7.48 -0.99 10.55
N LEU A 91 8.32 -1.93 10.95
CA LEU A 91 9.69 -2.01 10.46
C LEU A 91 9.86 -3.19 9.51
N PHE A 92 8.97 -4.18 9.61
CA PHE A 92 9.11 -5.42 8.84
C PHE A 92 9.10 -5.18 7.32
N PHE A 93 8.05 -4.52 6.83
CA PHE A 93 7.95 -4.25 5.39
C PHE A 93 9.05 -3.28 4.93
N PHE A 94 9.31 -2.25 5.73
CA PHE A 94 10.35 -1.27 5.39
C PHE A 94 11.72 -1.91 5.24
N GLU A 95 12.07 -2.81 6.15
CA GLU A 95 13.35 -3.51 6.09
C GLU A 95 13.37 -4.56 5.00
N THR A 96 12.28 -5.34 4.85
CA THR A 96 12.18 -6.38 3.85
C THR A 96 12.38 -5.83 2.44
N PHE A 97 11.74 -4.71 2.13
CA PHE A 97 11.80 -4.11 0.79
C PHE A 97 12.82 -2.99 0.67
N HIS A 98 13.59 -2.73 1.75
CA HIS A 98 14.61 -1.67 1.78
C HIS A 98 14.04 -0.30 1.38
N VAL A 99 12.87 0.04 1.91
CA VAL A 99 12.21 1.30 1.59
C VAL A 99 12.85 2.42 2.42
N SER A 100 13.37 3.44 1.74
CA SER A 100 13.98 4.59 2.40
C SER A 100 13.37 5.92 1.93
N GLY A 101 12.91 5.99 0.70
CA GLY A 101 12.23 7.17 0.15
C GLY A 101 10.77 6.86 -0.10
N MET A 102 9.87 7.78 0.22
CA MET A 102 8.43 7.58 0.12
C MET A 102 7.75 8.69 -0.67
N PRO A 103 6.58 8.43 -1.28
CA PRO A 103 5.85 7.18 -1.18
C PRO A 103 6.44 6.08 -2.05
N VAL A 104 6.19 4.83 -1.66
CA VAL A 104 6.44 3.66 -2.48
C VAL A 104 5.14 2.88 -2.55
N THR A 105 4.79 2.37 -3.72
CA THR A 105 3.58 1.58 -3.92
C THR A 105 3.94 0.27 -4.59
N ILE A 106 3.52 -0.84 -3.99
CA ILE A 106 3.73 -2.19 -4.53
C ILE A 106 2.39 -2.74 -4.98
N LEU A 107 2.34 -3.26 -6.21
CA LEU A 107 1.14 -3.94 -6.74
C LEU A 107 1.42 -5.43 -6.82
N VAL A 108 0.54 -6.22 -6.21
CA VAL A 108 0.66 -7.67 -6.11
C VAL A 108 -0.55 -8.29 -6.79
N ASP A 109 -0.35 -9.34 -7.59
CA ASP A 109 -1.47 -9.97 -8.29
C ASP A 109 -2.21 -10.97 -7.37
N LYS A 110 -3.30 -11.52 -7.88
CA LYS A 110 -4.15 -12.43 -7.08
C LYS A 110 -3.46 -13.73 -6.71
N LYS A 111 -2.35 -14.06 -7.38
CA LYS A 111 -1.55 -15.26 -7.05
C LYS A 111 -0.49 -14.95 -5.99
N GLY A 112 -0.40 -13.69 -5.53
CA GLY A 112 0.57 -13.27 -4.55
C GLY A 112 1.94 -12.93 -5.14
N ILE A 113 2.00 -12.65 -6.44
CA ILE A 113 3.25 -12.32 -7.13
C ILE A 113 3.37 -10.80 -7.24
N ILE A 114 4.53 -10.26 -6.88
CA ILE A 114 4.82 -8.83 -7.00
C ILE A 114 5.00 -8.49 -8.48
N ARG A 115 4.18 -7.56 -8.95
CA ARG A 115 4.17 -7.19 -10.36
C ARG A 115 4.74 -5.80 -10.61
N HIS A 116 4.56 -4.86 -9.70
CA HIS A 116 5.06 -3.49 -9.86
C HIS A 116 5.51 -2.94 -8.53
N ILE A 117 6.60 -2.17 -8.54
CA ILE A 117 7.08 -1.39 -7.41
C ILE A 117 7.43 -0.01 -7.95
N GLU A 118 6.75 1.03 -7.44
CA GLU A 118 6.93 2.39 -7.93
C GLU A 118 7.25 3.32 -6.77
N GLN A 119 8.30 4.14 -6.95
CA GLN A 119 8.67 5.16 -5.97
C GLN A 119 8.24 6.52 -6.49
N GLY A 120 7.73 7.36 -5.59
CA GLY A 120 7.31 8.71 -5.92
C GLY A 120 5.85 8.79 -6.29
N THR A 121 5.40 10.01 -6.58
CA THR A 121 4.00 10.30 -6.88
C THR A 121 3.90 11.28 -8.03
N GLY A 122 2.68 11.72 -8.33
CA GLY A 122 2.37 12.64 -9.39
C GLY A 122 1.28 12.10 -10.27
N THR A 123 0.61 12.97 -11.00
CA THR A 123 -0.55 12.60 -11.82
C THR A 123 -0.23 11.49 -12.80
N ALA A 124 0.90 11.60 -13.50
CA ALA A 124 1.28 10.60 -14.50
C ALA A 124 1.61 9.25 -13.86
N LYS A 125 2.32 9.25 -12.74
CA LYS A 125 2.67 8.02 -12.05
C LYS A 125 1.44 7.33 -11.47
N LEU A 126 0.55 8.07 -10.86
CA LEU A 126 -0.68 7.51 -10.30
C LEU A 126 -1.56 6.91 -11.40
N ARG A 127 -1.65 7.57 -12.56
CA ARG A 127 -2.40 7.03 -13.69
C ARG A 127 -1.76 5.76 -14.21
N TYR A 128 -0.44 5.75 -14.32
CA TYR A 128 0.32 4.58 -14.75
C TYR A 128 0.03 3.39 -13.83
N MET A 129 0.11 3.61 -12.51
CA MET A 129 -0.16 2.55 -11.55
C MET A 129 -1.61 2.06 -11.59
N GLN A 130 -2.55 2.99 -11.75
CA GLN A 130 -3.97 2.62 -11.83
C GLN A 130 -4.22 1.74 -13.06
N ASP A 131 -3.60 2.06 -14.20
CA ASP A 131 -3.71 1.25 -15.40
C ASP A 131 -3.16 -0.17 -15.16
N LYS A 132 -2.03 -0.27 -14.44
CA LYS A 132 -1.46 -1.57 -14.09
C LYS A 132 -2.36 -2.35 -13.14
N LEU A 133 -2.95 -1.66 -12.17
CA LEU A 133 -3.89 -2.29 -11.23
C LEU A 133 -5.11 -2.83 -11.98
N GLN A 134 -5.64 -2.07 -12.94
CA GLN A 134 -6.75 -2.52 -13.75
C GLN A 134 -6.45 -3.84 -14.45
N LYS A 135 -5.24 -3.97 -15.00
CA LYS A 135 -4.81 -5.21 -15.67
C LYS A 135 -4.76 -6.37 -14.69
N LEU A 136 -4.27 -6.15 -13.47
CA LEU A 136 -4.22 -7.19 -12.45
C LEU A 136 -5.62 -7.63 -12.04
N VAL A 137 -6.54 -6.70 -11.93
CA VAL A 137 -7.94 -7.00 -11.60
C VAL A 137 -8.59 -7.85 -12.70
N SER A 138 -8.18 -7.66 -13.95
CA SER A 138 -8.75 -8.35 -15.10
C SER A 138 -8.16 -9.74 -15.33
N GLU A 139 -7.12 -10.11 -14.61
CA GLU A 139 -6.48 -11.44 -14.78
C GLU A 139 -7.30 -12.56 -14.19
#